data_3f23985c4a2469fd02e2be0ab72a7678
#
_entry.id   3f23985c4a2469fd02e2be0ab72a7678
#
_cell.length_a   1.000
_cell.length_b   1.000
_cell.length_c   1.000
_cell.angle_alpha   90.00
_cell.angle_beta   90.00
_cell.angle_gamma   90.00
#
_symmetry.space_group_name_H-M   'P 1'
#
loop_
_entity.id
_entity.type
_entity.pdbx_description
1 polymer ?
#
loop_
_entity_poly.entity_id
_entity_poly.type
_entity_poly.pdbx_seq_one_letter_code
_entity_poly.pdbx_strand_id
1 'polypeptide(L)'
;MIINSRHSFYTSDAWYKCKQQVLHERIREDGGIYCEHCGKPILRQFNPRSNNNRQSMIFHHKIELTEENYMDYEIALNPANIQIVHFKCHNEIHERFQGGIPRKKVYLVYGSPCSGKTTWTNEQLGANDIVLDIDSLWEYVSGKPRYIKPSAYKDIVFALWNEYIEQIKMRTGFWNNAYIIMGKELASSSARKQKAESLNAELIHIDTTKEQCIQNLYNNPSGRDIAQWTKFIEEYFDRFTE
;
A
#
# COMPACT_ATOMS: atom_id res chain seq x y z
N MET A 1 6.93 -6.32 -29.81
CA MET A 1 7.12 -7.17 -28.60
C MET A 1 6.19 -8.38 -28.76
N ILE A 2 6.69 -9.59 -28.54
CA ILE A 2 5.86 -10.81 -28.66
C ILE A 2 5.05 -10.92 -27.36
N ILE A 3 3.71 -11.00 -27.50
CA ILE A 3 2.82 -11.20 -26.36
C ILE A 3 2.74 -12.71 -26.09
N ASN A 4 3.39 -13.15 -25.02
CA ASN A 4 3.48 -14.56 -24.64
C ASN A 4 2.95 -14.87 -23.22
N SER A 5 2.36 -13.86 -22.57
CA SER A 5 1.73 -13.98 -21.26
C SER A 5 0.77 -12.82 -21.03
N ARG A 6 -0.16 -12.96 -20.09
CA ARG A 6 -1.06 -11.88 -19.66
C ARG A 6 -0.27 -10.64 -19.19
N HIS A 7 0.88 -10.84 -18.54
CA HIS A 7 1.75 -9.72 -18.14
C HIS A 7 2.28 -8.95 -19.35
N SER A 8 2.77 -9.65 -20.37
CA SER A 8 3.29 -9.01 -21.61
C SER A 8 2.18 -8.34 -22.43
N PHE A 9 0.93 -8.82 -22.32
CA PHE A 9 -0.24 -8.16 -22.92
C PHE A 9 -0.42 -6.74 -22.33
N TYR A 10 -0.41 -6.59 -21.00
CA TYR A 10 -0.62 -5.29 -20.35
C TYR A 10 0.50 -4.26 -20.61
N THR A 11 1.66 -4.71 -21.09
CA THR A 11 2.79 -3.85 -21.48
C THR A 11 2.86 -3.62 -23.00
N SER A 12 1.94 -4.18 -23.78
CA SER A 12 1.95 -4.14 -25.26
C SER A 12 1.47 -2.79 -25.83
N ASP A 13 1.93 -2.48 -27.06
CA ASP A 13 1.47 -1.33 -27.81
C ASP A 13 -0.03 -1.43 -28.16
N ALA A 14 -0.53 -2.64 -28.37
CA ALA A 14 -1.94 -2.89 -28.64
C ALA A 14 -2.81 -2.47 -27.46
N TRP A 15 -2.44 -2.88 -26.24
CA TRP A 15 -3.11 -2.44 -25.02
C TRP A 15 -3.00 -0.94 -24.81
N TYR A 16 -1.82 -0.36 -25.05
CA TYR A 16 -1.65 1.09 -24.95
C TYR A 16 -2.60 1.85 -25.88
N LYS A 17 -2.70 1.44 -27.16
CA LYS A 17 -3.61 2.06 -28.13
C LYS A 17 -5.06 1.90 -27.73
N CYS A 18 -5.47 0.73 -27.26
CA CYS A 18 -6.81 0.49 -26.76
C CYS A 18 -7.17 1.42 -25.60
N LYS A 19 -6.26 1.60 -24.62
CA LYS A 19 -6.47 2.57 -23.53
C LYS A 19 -6.64 4.01 -24.03
N GLN A 20 -5.89 4.42 -25.05
CA GLN A 20 -6.03 5.76 -25.64
C GLN A 20 -7.39 5.92 -26.32
N GLN A 21 -7.85 4.92 -27.04
CA GLN A 21 -9.17 4.91 -27.65
C GLN A 21 -10.27 5.02 -26.58
N VAL A 22 -10.24 4.17 -25.55
CA VAL A 22 -11.19 4.20 -24.42
C VAL A 22 -11.22 5.57 -23.74
N LEU A 23 -10.06 6.17 -23.48
CA LEU A 23 -9.98 7.52 -22.91
C LEU A 23 -10.69 8.53 -23.81
N HIS A 24 -10.40 8.51 -25.11
CA HIS A 24 -10.99 9.44 -26.07
C HIS A 24 -12.51 9.31 -26.16
N GLU A 25 -13.02 8.10 -26.14
CA GLU A 25 -14.47 7.81 -26.16
C GLU A 25 -15.20 8.18 -24.87
N ARG A 26 -14.48 8.31 -23.71
CA ARG A 26 -15.08 8.54 -22.38
C ARG A 26 -14.88 9.96 -21.85
N ILE A 27 -14.16 10.82 -22.58
CA ILE A 27 -14.09 12.26 -22.26
C ILE A 27 -15.46 12.87 -22.45
N ARG A 28 -15.99 13.54 -21.42
CA ARG A 28 -17.24 14.27 -21.48
C ARG A 28 -17.03 15.68 -22.07
N GLU A 29 -18.13 16.38 -22.35
CA GLU A 29 -18.14 17.75 -22.91
C GLU A 29 -17.39 18.74 -22.01
N ASP A 30 -17.35 18.52 -20.71
CA ASP A 30 -16.60 19.32 -19.73
C ASP A 30 -15.09 19.03 -19.73
N GLY A 31 -14.61 18.13 -20.59
CA GLY A 31 -13.21 17.68 -20.65
C GLY A 31 -12.82 16.73 -19.51
N GLY A 32 -13.78 16.27 -18.71
CA GLY A 32 -13.54 15.40 -17.58
C GLY A 32 -13.64 13.91 -17.91
N ILE A 33 -12.96 13.09 -17.12
CA ILE A 33 -13.11 11.62 -17.07
C ILE A 33 -13.78 11.25 -15.76
N TYR A 34 -14.80 10.44 -15.85
CA TYR A 34 -15.65 10.03 -14.73
C TYR A 34 -15.59 8.52 -14.52
N CYS A 35 -15.64 8.11 -13.26
CA CYS A 35 -15.67 6.70 -12.89
C CYS A 35 -16.99 6.06 -13.35
N GLU A 36 -16.91 5.04 -14.17
CA GLU A 36 -18.09 4.35 -14.70
C GLU A 36 -18.80 3.47 -13.65
N HIS A 37 -18.19 3.29 -12.48
CA HIS A 37 -18.81 2.59 -11.35
C HIS A 37 -19.59 3.53 -10.41
N CYS A 38 -18.96 4.62 -9.92
CA CYS A 38 -19.57 5.50 -8.93
C CYS A 38 -20.01 6.87 -9.47
N GLY A 39 -19.78 7.16 -10.74
CA GLY A 39 -20.15 8.42 -11.40
C GLY A 39 -19.35 9.66 -10.99
N LYS A 40 -18.44 9.56 -10.03
CA LYS A 40 -17.63 10.70 -9.56
C LYS A 40 -16.46 10.99 -10.51
N PRO A 41 -16.00 12.26 -10.59
CA PRO A 41 -14.88 12.62 -11.45
C PRO A 41 -13.59 11.94 -10.99
N ILE A 42 -12.87 11.34 -11.94
CA ILE A 42 -11.50 10.86 -11.77
C ILE A 42 -10.54 12.00 -12.11
N LEU A 43 -10.80 12.68 -13.21
CA LEU A 43 -10.10 13.88 -13.65
C LEU A 43 -11.14 14.94 -14.01
N ARG A 44 -10.96 16.17 -13.53
CA ARG A 44 -11.82 17.30 -13.89
C ARG A 44 -11.50 17.86 -15.26
N GLN A 45 -10.22 17.79 -15.66
CA GLN A 45 -9.75 18.16 -16.99
C GLN A 45 -8.72 17.14 -17.43
N PHE A 46 -8.96 16.51 -18.56
CA PHE A 46 -8.04 15.56 -19.15
C PHE A 46 -6.99 16.30 -19.99
N ASN A 47 -5.71 16.11 -19.68
CA ASN A 47 -4.61 16.60 -20.48
C ASN A 47 -3.77 15.41 -20.97
N PRO A 48 -3.81 15.05 -22.28
CA PRO A 48 -3.10 13.90 -22.80
C PRO A 48 -1.57 13.98 -22.68
N ARG A 49 -1.03 15.20 -22.47
CA ARG A 49 0.41 15.45 -22.30
C ARG A 49 0.87 15.42 -20.84
N SER A 50 -0.07 15.30 -19.87
CA SER A 50 0.25 15.30 -18.44
C SER A 50 0.47 13.90 -17.92
N ASN A 51 1.60 13.68 -17.24
CA ASN A 51 1.85 12.43 -16.52
C ASN A 51 0.95 12.25 -15.29
N ASN A 52 0.37 13.32 -14.75
CA ASN A 52 -0.51 13.27 -13.57
C ASN A 52 -1.86 12.60 -13.85
N ASN A 53 -2.24 12.39 -15.10
CA ASN A 53 -3.47 11.70 -15.47
C ASN A 53 -3.46 10.20 -15.13
N ARG A 54 -2.30 9.62 -14.75
CA ARG A 54 -2.14 8.16 -14.59
C ARG A 54 -2.41 7.63 -13.18
N GLN A 55 -2.37 8.48 -12.17
CA GLN A 55 -2.31 8.02 -10.77
C GLN A 55 -3.64 7.56 -10.15
N SER A 56 -4.77 7.85 -10.78
CA SER A 56 -6.08 7.53 -10.20
C SER A 56 -7.01 6.69 -11.08
N MET A 57 -6.64 6.46 -12.34
CA MET A 57 -7.46 5.74 -13.31
C MET A 57 -7.04 4.29 -13.45
N ILE A 58 -8.00 3.38 -13.32
CA ILE A 58 -7.85 1.96 -13.63
C ILE A 58 -8.71 1.65 -14.86
N PHE A 59 -8.10 0.98 -15.85
CA PHE A 59 -8.79 0.38 -16.97
C PHE A 59 -9.15 -1.05 -16.59
N HIS A 60 -10.39 -1.26 -16.24
CA HIS A 60 -10.92 -2.53 -15.74
C HIS A 60 -11.60 -3.29 -16.88
N HIS A 61 -11.22 -4.57 -17.08
CA HIS A 61 -11.95 -5.46 -17.97
C HIS A 61 -13.18 -6.02 -17.25
N LYS A 62 -14.38 -5.82 -17.80
CA LYS A 62 -15.64 -6.37 -17.25
C LYS A 62 -15.64 -7.91 -17.30
N ILE A 63 -15.17 -8.47 -18.42
CA ILE A 63 -14.82 -9.88 -18.54
C ILE A 63 -13.35 -9.98 -18.22
N GLU A 64 -13.02 -10.58 -17.08
CA GLU A 64 -11.65 -10.67 -16.59
C GLU A 64 -10.75 -11.42 -17.58
N LEU A 65 -9.51 -10.92 -17.77
CA LEU A 65 -8.54 -11.60 -18.61
C LEU A 65 -7.86 -12.73 -17.81
N THR A 66 -7.93 -13.93 -18.39
CA THR A 66 -7.28 -15.14 -17.92
C THR A 66 -6.13 -15.55 -18.85
N GLU A 67 -5.39 -16.59 -18.52
CA GLU A 67 -4.35 -17.14 -19.42
C GLU A 67 -4.96 -17.78 -20.68
N GLU A 68 -6.26 -18.11 -20.67
CA GLU A 68 -6.93 -18.67 -21.83
C GLU A 68 -7.49 -17.61 -22.81
N ASN A 69 -7.84 -16.39 -22.29
CA ASN A 69 -8.57 -15.40 -23.10
C ASN A 69 -7.81 -14.08 -23.35
N TYR A 70 -6.60 -13.87 -22.79
CA TYR A 70 -5.88 -12.61 -22.98
C TYR A 70 -5.44 -12.35 -24.44
N MET A 71 -5.43 -13.38 -25.29
CA MET A 71 -5.14 -13.30 -26.72
C MET A 71 -6.42 -13.17 -27.57
N ASP A 72 -7.58 -13.29 -26.96
CA ASP A 72 -8.85 -13.01 -27.64
C ASP A 72 -9.07 -11.49 -27.68
N TYR A 73 -8.77 -10.90 -28.82
CA TYR A 73 -8.84 -9.44 -28.99
C TYR A 73 -10.28 -8.88 -28.96
N GLU A 74 -11.28 -9.71 -29.22
CA GLU A 74 -12.70 -9.35 -29.05
C GLU A 74 -13.07 -9.18 -27.55
N ILE A 75 -12.28 -9.78 -26.67
CA ILE A 75 -12.39 -9.60 -25.21
C ILE A 75 -11.36 -8.58 -24.72
N ALA A 76 -10.08 -8.80 -25.06
CA ALA A 76 -8.95 -8.12 -24.44
C ALA A 76 -8.76 -6.67 -24.92
N LEU A 77 -9.10 -6.37 -26.20
CA LEU A 77 -8.95 -5.04 -26.79
C LEU A 77 -10.30 -4.39 -27.15
N ASN A 78 -11.41 -4.95 -26.69
CA ASN A 78 -12.74 -4.41 -26.95
C ASN A 78 -13.04 -3.23 -25.99
N PRO A 79 -13.18 -1.97 -26.47
CA PRO A 79 -13.50 -0.82 -25.63
C PRO A 79 -14.80 -0.99 -24.83
N ALA A 80 -15.80 -1.74 -25.35
CA ALA A 80 -17.05 -2.01 -24.63
C ALA A 80 -16.83 -2.92 -23.41
N ASN A 81 -15.78 -3.74 -23.41
CA ASN A 81 -15.39 -4.58 -22.28
C ASN A 81 -14.52 -3.84 -21.24
N ILE A 82 -14.14 -2.59 -21.51
CA ILE A 82 -13.24 -1.83 -20.63
C ILE A 82 -14.01 -0.70 -19.95
N GLN A 83 -13.85 -0.58 -18.63
CA GLN A 83 -14.38 0.52 -17.83
C GLN A 83 -13.23 1.35 -17.25
N ILE A 84 -13.43 2.67 -17.19
CA ILE A 84 -12.55 3.57 -16.48
C ILE A 84 -13.11 3.76 -15.06
N VAL A 85 -12.37 3.33 -14.06
CA VAL A 85 -12.83 3.37 -12.67
C VAL A 85 -11.76 3.92 -11.73
N HIS A 86 -12.18 4.44 -10.57
CA HIS A 86 -11.24 4.70 -9.48
C HIS A 86 -10.63 3.41 -9.00
N PHE A 87 -9.44 3.50 -8.44
CA PHE A 87 -8.79 2.38 -7.79
C PHE A 87 -9.68 1.73 -6.70
N LYS A 88 -10.33 2.54 -5.86
CA LYS A 88 -11.27 2.06 -4.85
C LYS A 88 -12.44 1.28 -5.48
N CYS A 89 -13.06 1.84 -6.50
CA CYS A 89 -14.18 1.22 -7.21
C CYS A 89 -13.77 -0.08 -7.93
N HIS A 90 -12.57 -0.13 -8.50
CA HIS A 90 -12.00 -1.35 -9.07
C HIS A 90 -11.89 -2.48 -8.03
N ASN A 91 -11.44 -2.15 -6.82
CA ASN A 91 -11.37 -3.13 -5.75
C ASN A 91 -12.76 -3.56 -5.23
N GLU A 92 -13.76 -2.65 -5.27
CA GLU A 92 -15.17 -2.97 -4.97
C GLU A 92 -15.76 -3.91 -6.02
N ILE A 93 -15.53 -3.67 -7.31
CA ILE A 93 -15.98 -4.53 -8.42
C ILE A 93 -15.41 -5.95 -8.28
N HIS A 94 -14.15 -6.07 -7.92
CA HIS A 94 -13.50 -7.38 -7.70
C HIS A 94 -13.81 -7.97 -6.32
N GLU A 95 -14.72 -7.39 -5.56
CA GLU A 95 -15.04 -7.81 -4.20
C GLU A 95 -13.81 -7.94 -3.29
N ARG A 96 -12.72 -7.24 -3.63
CA ARG A 96 -11.46 -7.31 -2.86
C ARG A 96 -11.62 -6.81 -1.43
N PHE A 97 -12.75 -6.15 -1.13
CA PHE A 97 -13.14 -5.67 0.19
C PHE A 97 -14.41 -6.34 0.73
N GLN A 98 -15.05 -7.28 -0.03
CA GLN A 98 -16.27 -7.98 0.40
C GLN A 98 -16.11 -9.50 0.18
N GLY A 99 -16.40 -10.26 1.17
CA GLY A 99 -16.18 -11.65 1.47
C GLY A 99 -16.21 -12.70 0.36
N GLY A 100 -15.28 -13.66 0.44
CA GLY A 100 -15.24 -14.94 -0.28
C GLY A 100 -13.87 -15.35 -0.83
N ILE A 101 -13.03 -14.41 -1.23
CA ILE A 101 -11.59 -14.62 -1.47
C ILE A 101 -10.85 -14.16 -0.22
N PRO A 102 -9.72 -14.76 0.18
CA PRO A 102 -8.94 -14.26 1.31
C PRO A 102 -8.71 -12.77 1.11
N ARG A 103 -9.42 -11.96 1.88
CA ARG A 103 -9.30 -10.49 1.78
C ARG A 103 -7.87 -10.17 2.09
N LYS A 104 -7.18 -9.50 1.17
CA LYS A 104 -5.90 -8.88 1.47
C LYS A 104 -6.09 -7.85 2.57
N LYS A 105 -5.92 -8.26 3.80
CA LYS A 105 -6.07 -7.39 4.95
C LYS A 105 -4.80 -6.60 5.19
N VAL A 106 -4.95 -5.37 5.65
CA VAL A 106 -3.83 -4.54 6.07
C VAL A 106 -4.00 -4.20 7.54
N TYR A 107 -2.96 -4.40 8.29
CA TYR A 107 -2.90 -4.11 9.71
C TYR A 107 -1.85 -3.03 9.97
N LEU A 108 -2.23 -1.96 10.65
CA LEU A 108 -1.30 -0.99 11.22
C LEU A 108 -1.00 -1.39 12.65
N VAL A 109 0.14 -2.01 12.87
CA VAL A 109 0.61 -2.43 14.20
C VAL A 109 1.36 -1.27 14.84
N TYR A 110 0.79 -0.68 15.87
CA TYR A 110 1.35 0.50 16.52
C TYR A 110 1.51 0.32 18.03
N GLY A 111 2.32 1.16 18.62
CA GLY A 111 2.65 1.15 20.06
C GLY A 111 3.99 1.82 20.31
N SER A 112 4.36 1.94 21.58
CA SER A 112 5.63 2.52 22.02
C SER A 112 6.84 1.81 21.41
N PRO A 113 7.99 2.47 21.26
CA PRO A 113 9.25 1.75 21.10
C PRO A 113 9.39 0.68 22.20
N CYS A 114 9.97 -0.46 21.82
CA CYS A 114 10.16 -1.63 22.73
C CYS A 114 8.87 -2.26 23.30
N SER A 115 7.68 -1.94 22.76
CA SER A 115 6.42 -2.55 23.20
C SER A 115 6.21 -4.01 22.74
N GLY A 116 7.07 -4.54 21.86
CA GLY A 116 6.94 -5.90 21.35
C GLY A 116 6.23 -6.02 19.99
N LYS A 117 5.97 -4.92 19.27
CA LYS A 117 5.30 -4.92 17.95
C LYS A 117 5.85 -5.96 16.97
N THR A 118 7.15 -5.96 16.78
CA THR A 118 7.80 -6.88 15.83
C THR A 118 7.65 -8.33 16.27
N THR A 119 7.76 -8.61 17.57
CA THR A 119 7.56 -9.94 18.15
C THR A 119 6.14 -10.41 17.91
N TRP A 120 5.16 -9.60 18.30
CA TRP A 120 3.74 -9.91 18.08
C TRP A 120 3.45 -10.13 16.59
N THR A 121 3.94 -9.24 15.72
CA THR A 121 3.73 -9.39 14.27
C THR A 121 4.28 -10.71 13.75
N ASN A 122 5.48 -11.10 14.14
CA ASN A 122 6.11 -12.35 13.71
C ASN A 122 5.31 -13.59 14.17
N GLU A 123 4.66 -13.53 15.33
CA GLU A 123 3.78 -14.59 15.83
C GLU A 123 2.47 -14.71 15.05
N GLN A 124 2.03 -13.64 14.37
CA GLN A 124 0.81 -13.63 13.57
C GLN A 124 1.02 -14.05 12.12
N LEU A 125 2.27 -14.12 11.65
CA LEU A 125 2.56 -14.35 10.24
C LEU A 125 2.12 -15.73 9.77
N GLY A 126 1.25 -15.74 8.77
CA GLY A 126 0.89 -16.92 8.00
C GLY A 126 1.67 -17.03 6.68
N ALA A 127 1.41 -18.10 5.97
CA ALA A 127 1.94 -18.25 4.61
C ALA A 127 1.43 -17.11 3.72
N ASN A 128 2.32 -16.51 2.94
CA ASN A 128 2.05 -15.39 2.03
C ASN A 128 1.65 -14.07 2.72
N ASP A 129 1.94 -13.89 4.00
CA ASP A 129 1.82 -12.59 4.65
C ASP A 129 3.09 -11.75 4.44
N ILE A 130 2.93 -10.44 4.43
CA ILE A 130 4.04 -9.49 4.25
C ILE A 130 4.16 -8.56 5.46
N VAL A 131 5.39 -8.18 5.77
CA VAL A 131 5.70 -7.22 6.84
C VAL A 131 6.41 -6.02 6.23
N LEU A 132 5.96 -4.83 6.59
CA LEU A 132 6.66 -3.60 6.29
C LEU A 132 7.09 -2.93 7.60
N ASP A 133 8.40 -2.91 7.82
CA ASP A 133 9.05 -2.31 8.98
C ASP A 133 10.18 -1.41 8.50
N ILE A 134 10.11 -0.13 8.86
CA ILE A 134 11.10 0.86 8.42
C ILE A 134 12.51 0.54 8.94
N ASP A 135 12.62 -0.05 10.13
CA ASP A 135 13.92 -0.40 10.70
C ASP A 135 14.56 -1.55 9.92
N SER A 136 13.76 -2.49 9.41
CA SER A 136 14.24 -3.56 8.51
C SER A 136 14.69 -3.01 7.15
N LEU A 137 14.01 -2.00 6.61
CA LEU A 137 14.47 -1.34 5.39
C LEU A 137 15.80 -0.62 5.58
N TRP A 138 15.99 0.04 6.73
CA TRP A 138 17.27 0.66 7.07
C TRP A 138 18.40 -0.38 7.12
N GLU A 139 18.17 -1.51 7.78
CA GLU A 139 19.13 -2.61 7.86
C GLU A 139 19.46 -3.15 6.47
N TYR A 140 18.45 -3.42 5.65
CA TYR A 140 18.63 -3.94 4.29
C TYR A 140 19.43 -3.00 3.39
N VAL A 141 19.05 -1.70 3.35
CA VAL A 141 19.70 -0.73 2.46
C VAL A 141 21.13 -0.37 2.92
N SER A 142 21.34 -0.26 4.22
CA SER A 142 22.62 0.20 4.75
C SER A 142 23.64 -0.90 4.96
N GLY A 143 23.19 -2.16 5.09
CA GLY A 143 24.04 -3.29 5.56
C GLY A 143 24.56 -3.09 6.98
N LYS A 144 24.00 -2.14 7.76
CA LYS A 144 24.36 -1.86 9.14
C LYS A 144 23.32 -2.46 10.09
N PRO A 145 23.64 -2.68 11.36
CA PRO A 145 22.67 -3.12 12.34
C PRO A 145 21.41 -2.27 12.35
N ARG A 146 20.26 -2.90 12.57
CA ARG A 146 18.88 -2.40 12.42
C ARG A 146 18.62 -0.95 12.88
N TYR A 147 19.30 -0.50 13.94
CA TYR A 147 19.07 0.83 14.52
C TYR A 147 20.13 1.86 14.18
N ILE A 148 21.11 1.51 13.35
CA ILE A 148 22.09 2.45 12.81
C ILE A 148 21.56 2.99 11.48
N LYS A 149 21.19 4.28 11.46
CA LYS A 149 20.52 4.94 10.35
C LYS A 149 21.38 6.04 9.72
N PRO A 150 22.36 5.70 8.84
CA PRO A 150 23.19 6.72 8.20
C PRO A 150 22.35 7.67 7.35
N SER A 151 22.50 8.96 7.55
CA SER A 151 21.71 9.99 6.85
C SER A 151 21.82 9.93 5.32
N ALA A 152 22.96 9.45 4.81
CA ALA A 152 23.21 9.30 3.37
C ALA A 152 22.21 8.38 2.65
N TYR A 153 21.57 7.44 3.35
CA TYR A 153 20.61 6.49 2.74
C TYR A 153 19.15 6.87 2.96
N LYS A 154 18.89 7.99 3.63
CA LYS A 154 17.55 8.42 4.03
C LYS A 154 16.57 8.45 2.85
N ASP A 155 16.94 9.09 1.77
CA ASP A 155 16.04 9.30 0.63
C ASP A 155 15.71 7.97 -0.07
N ILE A 156 16.67 7.06 -0.18
CA ILE A 156 16.47 5.72 -0.75
C ILE A 156 15.52 4.90 0.15
N VAL A 157 15.75 4.90 1.46
CA VAL A 157 14.90 4.15 2.39
C VAL A 157 13.46 4.65 2.37
N PHE A 158 13.25 5.96 2.37
CA PHE A 158 11.90 6.52 2.32
C PHE A 158 11.25 6.36 0.94
N ALA A 159 12.00 6.37 -0.15
CA ALA A 159 11.47 6.04 -1.47
C ALA A 159 10.96 4.59 -1.52
N LEU A 160 11.75 3.63 -1.02
CA LEU A 160 11.33 2.23 -0.93
C LEU A 160 10.12 2.07 0.00
N TRP A 161 10.13 2.71 1.17
CA TRP A 161 8.99 2.71 2.09
C TRP A 161 7.70 3.16 1.41
N ASN A 162 7.74 4.29 0.71
CA ASN A 162 6.60 4.86 0.03
C ASN A 162 6.11 3.94 -1.11
N GLU A 163 7.02 3.35 -1.86
CA GLU A 163 6.67 2.39 -2.91
C GLU A 163 5.97 1.15 -2.31
N TYR A 164 6.49 0.57 -1.23
CA TYR A 164 5.84 -0.54 -0.54
C TYR A 164 4.45 -0.17 -0.03
N ILE A 165 4.31 1.02 0.56
CA ILE A 165 3.00 1.54 1.02
C ILE A 165 2.01 1.63 -0.15
N GLU A 166 2.41 2.15 -1.30
CA GLU A 166 1.54 2.23 -2.47
C GLU A 166 1.18 0.83 -3.01
N GLN A 167 2.12 -0.11 -3.07
CA GLN A 167 1.85 -1.49 -3.49
C GLN A 167 0.87 -2.19 -2.52
N ILE A 168 1.02 -2.00 -1.21
CA ILE A 168 0.09 -2.53 -0.20
C ILE A 168 -1.28 -1.87 -0.34
N LYS A 169 -1.35 -0.56 -0.51
CA LYS A 169 -2.57 0.20 -0.72
C LYS A 169 -3.31 -0.26 -1.98
N MET A 170 -2.58 -0.52 -3.05
CA MET A 170 -3.09 -1.06 -4.30
C MET A 170 -3.42 -2.55 -4.23
N ARG A 171 -3.11 -3.23 -3.13
CA ARG A 171 -3.31 -4.67 -2.97
C ARG A 171 -2.62 -5.50 -4.08
N THR A 172 -1.47 -5.04 -4.58
CA THR A 172 -0.71 -5.69 -5.65
C THR A 172 -0.03 -6.97 -5.15
N GLY A 173 0.13 -7.98 -6.02
CA GLY A 173 0.81 -9.23 -5.70
C GLY A 173 -0.07 -10.28 -5.02
N PHE A 174 0.52 -11.43 -4.64
CA PHE A 174 -0.16 -12.59 -4.07
C PHE A 174 0.18 -12.74 -2.58
N TRP A 175 -0.43 -11.91 -1.75
CA TRP A 175 -0.30 -11.99 -0.30
C TRP A 175 -1.68 -11.98 0.36
N ASN A 176 -1.76 -12.48 1.59
CA ASN A 176 -3.00 -12.56 2.37
C ASN A 176 -3.16 -11.36 3.29
N ASN A 177 -2.19 -11.14 4.17
CA ASN A 177 -2.19 -10.04 5.13
C ASN A 177 -0.92 -9.21 4.96
N ALA A 178 -1.03 -7.90 5.20
CA ALA A 178 0.10 -6.98 5.27
C ALA A 178 0.14 -6.33 6.65
N TYR A 179 1.23 -6.49 7.35
CA TYR A 179 1.48 -5.87 8.65
C TYR A 179 2.45 -4.71 8.48
N ILE A 180 1.99 -3.49 8.77
CA ILE A 180 2.81 -2.28 8.72
C ILE A 180 3.12 -1.86 10.15
N ILE A 181 4.38 -1.99 10.54
CA ILE A 181 4.83 -1.66 11.90
C ILE A 181 5.16 -0.17 11.97
N MET A 182 4.47 0.55 12.86
CA MET A 182 4.62 1.98 13.04
C MET A 182 4.83 2.33 14.53
N GLY A 183 5.47 3.46 14.78
CA GLY A 183 5.80 3.91 16.11
C GLY A 183 5.15 5.24 16.47
N LYS A 184 5.95 6.23 16.85
CA LYS A 184 5.51 7.54 17.36
C LYS A 184 4.65 8.35 16.37
N GLU A 185 4.71 8.03 15.08
CA GLU A 185 3.88 8.65 14.04
C GLU A 185 2.39 8.41 14.28
N LEU A 186 2.05 7.31 14.95
CA LEU A 186 0.69 6.93 15.29
C LEU A 186 0.36 7.14 16.80
N ALA A 187 1.09 7.97 17.50
CA ALA A 187 0.80 8.28 18.90
C ALA A 187 -0.53 9.06 19.06
N SER A 188 -0.90 9.91 18.10
CA SER A 188 -2.18 10.63 18.18
C SER A 188 -3.33 9.85 17.52
N SER A 189 -4.52 9.92 18.12
CA SER A 189 -5.76 9.30 17.62
C SER A 189 -6.09 9.74 16.19
N SER A 190 -5.95 11.03 15.88
CA SER A 190 -6.23 11.57 14.55
C SER A 190 -5.29 11.02 13.48
N ALA A 191 -3.98 10.90 13.78
CA ALA A 191 -3.01 10.34 12.85
C ALA A 191 -3.30 8.84 12.58
N ARG A 192 -3.71 8.08 13.60
CA ARG A 192 -4.11 6.67 13.45
C ARG A 192 -5.31 6.53 12.52
N LYS A 193 -6.38 7.30 12.77
CA LYS A 193 -7.58 7.26 11.93
C LYS A 193 -7.28 7.63 10.48
N GLN A 194 -6.60 8.74 10.25
CA GLN A 194 -6.24 9.18 8.91
C GLN A 194 -5.39 8.13 8.16
N LYS A 195 -4.39 7.56 8.83
CA LYS A 195 -3.54 6.55 8.21
C LYS A 195 -4.30 5.26 7.92
N ALA A 196 -5.13 4.78 8.87
CA ALA A 196 -5.97 3.61 8.68
C ALA A 196 -6.95 3.78 7.52
N GLU A 197 -7.64 4.91 7.44
CA GLU A 197 -8.55 5.24 6.34
C GLU A 197 -7.82 5.27 4.99
N SER A 198 -6.63 5.90 4.93
CA SER A 198 -5.86 6.02 3.70
C SER A 198 -5.42 4.68 3.12
N LEU A 199 -5.26 3.66 3.97
CA LEU A 199 -4.82 2.32 3.60
C LEU A 199 -5.93 1.28 3.65
N ASN A 200 -7.14 1.66 4.07
CA ASN A 200 -8.21 0.74 4.44
C ASN A 200 -7.67 -0.38 5.36
N ALA A 201 -7.05 0.01 6.47
CA ALA A 201 -6.33 -0.85 7.38
C ALA A 201 -7.04 -0.95 8.74
N GLU A 202 -6.90 -2.11 9.37
CA GLU A 202 -7.28 -2.34 10.77
C GLU A 202 -6.15 -1.89 11.70
N LEU A 203 -6.50 -1.27 12.82
CA LEU A 203 -5.55 -0.80 13.82
C LEU A 203 -5.31 -1.89 14.87
N ILE A 204 -4.05 -2.24 15.11
CA ILE A 204 -3.63 -3.16 16.17
C ILE A 204 -2.73 -2.42 17.15
N HIS A 205 -3.23 -2.17 18.33
CA HIS A 205 -2.46 -1.56 19.40
C HIS A 205 -1.70 -2.63 20.20
N ILE A 206 -0.39 -2.48 20.30
CA ILE A 206 0.41 -3.28 21.24
C ILE A 206 0.52 -2.47 22.54
N ASP A 207 -0.46 -2.73 23.40
CA ASP A 207 -0.63 -2.04 24.67
C ASP A 207 0.36 -2.61 25.70
N THR A 208 1.44 -1.87 25.92
CA THR A 208 2.52 -2.22 26.84
C THR A 208 2.85 -0.99 27.67
N THR A 209 2.92 -1.14 28.99
CA THR A 209 3.19 0.00 29.86
C THR A 209 4.56 0.62 29.62
N LYS A 210 4.73 1.88 30.01
CA LYS A 210 5.99 2.61 29.88
C LYS A 210 7.14 1.88 30.58
N GLU A 211 6.89 1.40 31.81
CA GLU A 211 7.85 0.67 32.63
C GLU A 211 8.27 -0.63 31.93
N GLN A 212 7.32 -1.37 31.38
CA GLN A 212 7.60 -2.60 30.65
C GLN A 212 8.40 -2.34 29.37
N CYS A 213 8.10 -1.27 28.63
CA CYS A 213 8.88 -0.87 27.46
C CYS A 213 10.33 -0.54 27.81
N ILE A 214 10.56 0.18 28.91
CA ILE A 214 11.89 0.49 29.43
C ILE A 214 12.61 -0.79 29.86
N GLN A 215 11.92 -1.68 30.56
CA GLN A 215 12.50 -2.98 30.98
C GLN A 215 12.88 -3.83 29.77
N ASN A 216 12.03 -3.88 28.73
CA ASN A 216 12.32 -4.59 27.49
C ASN A 216 13.55 -4.03 26.77
N LEU A 217 13.74 -2.70 26.79
CA LEU A 217 14.94 -2.04 26.26
C LEU A 217 16.21 -2.48 26.99
N TYR A 218 16.18 -2.50 28.32
CA TYR A 218 17.35 -2.93 29.14
C TYR A 218 17.66 -4.42 28.97
N ASN A 219 16.63 -5.26 28.89
CA ASN A 219 16.78 -6.71 28.70
C ASN A 219 17.30 -7.08 27.30
N ASN A 220 16.97 -6.29 26.29
CA ASN A 220 17.42 -6.54 24.92
C ASN A 220 17.73 -5.22 24.17
N PRO A 221 18.88 -4.60 24.43
CA PRO A 221 19.23 -3.34 23.78
C PRO A 221 19.45 -3.49 22.27
N SER A 222 19.92 -4.64 21.78
CA SER A 222 20.08 -4.93 20.33
C SER A 222 20.80 -3.82 19.55
N GLY A 223 21.81 -3.19 20.14
CA GLY A 223 22.55 -2.07 19.54
C GLY A 223 21.88 -0.69 19.65
N ARG A 224 20.78 -0.57 20.41
CA ARG A 224 20.15 0.73 20.72
C ARG A 224 20.94 1.47 21.80
N ASP A 225 21.06 2.78 21.65
CA ASP A 225 21.50 3.65 22.75
C ASP A 225 20.37 3.74 23.79
N ILE A 226 20.64 3.22 24.99
CA ILE A 226 19.61 3.10 26.06
C ILE A 226 19.05 4.47 26.42
N ALA A 227 19.89 5.49 26.60
CA ALA A 227 19.45 6.81 27.02
C ALA A 227 18.56 7.47 25.96
N GLN A 228 18.96 7.37 24.68
CA GLN A 228 18.20 7.90 23.58
C GLN A 228 16.85 7.18 23.41
N TRP A 229 16.83 5.85 23.52
CA TRP A 229 15.61 5.07 23.35
C TRP A 229 14.65 5.19 24.53
N THR A 230 15.16 5.36 25.75
CA THR A 230 14.33 5.72 26.91
C THR A 230 13.59 7.03 26.65
N LYS A 231 14.28 8.05 26.14
CA LYS A 231 13.65 9.30 25.74
C LYS A 231 12.57 9.12 24.68
N PHE A 232 12.79 8.26 23.66
CA PHE A 232 11.77 7.99 22.63
C PHE A 232 10.54 7.29 23.22
N ILE A 233 10.70 6.41 24.21
CA ILE A 233 9.60 5.78 24.93
C ILE A 233 8.81 6.85 25.69
N GLU A 234 9.48 7.71 26.45
CA GLU A 234 8.85 8.82 27.19
C GLU A 234 8.06 9.74 26.26
N GLU A 235 8.68 10.21 25.17
CA GLU A 235 8.04 11.06 24.16
C GLU A 235 6.81 10.39 23.52
N TYR A 236 6.78 9.07 23.39
CA TYR A 236 5.61 8.36 22.89
C TYR A 236 4.44 8.46 23.87
N PHE A 237 4.66 8.15 25.15
CA PHE A 237 3.62 8.19 26.17
C PHE A 237 3.11 9.61 26.45
N ASP A 238 3.98 10.63 26.35
CA ASP A 238 3.59 12.03 26.49
C ASP A 238 2.67 12.51 25.36
N ARG A 239 2.75 11.90 24.19
CA ARG A 239 1.96 12.25 22.99
C ARG A 239 0.79 11.30 22.73
N PHE A 240 0.74 10.19 23.44
CA PHE A 240 -0.28 9.19 23.21
C PHE A 240 -1.66 9.71 23.61
N THR A 241 -2.61 9.63 22.68
CA THR A 241 -4.02 9.93 22.92
C THR A 241 -4.86 8.74 22.48
N GLU A 242 -5.85 8.37 23.26
CA GLU A 242 -6.78 7.29 22.97
C GLU A 242 -7.69 7.55 21.74
#